data_430d474484aefb4caa4346a474eaaf86
#
_entry.id   430d474484aefb4caa4346a474eaaf86
#
_cell.length_a   1.000
_cell.length_b   1.000
_cell.length_c   1.000
_cell.angle_alpha   90.00
_cell.angle_beta   90.00
_cell.angle_gamma   90.00
#
_symmetry.space_group_name_H-M   'P 1'
#
loop_
_entity.id
_entity.type
_entity.pdbx_description
1 polymer ?
#
loop_
_entity_poly.entity_id
_entity_poly.type
_entity_poly.pdbx_seq_one_letter_code
_entity_poly.pdbx_strand_id
1 'polypeptide(L)'
;MLYLDGVSISKVKDELKSCLQSKRVGKIFQNSTLSLSLHFGKTSLFFSCNPSLPICYINEDREENFLEENSNFLMILRKYLINAALVDIEQLGFDRILKFHFSKLNELGEMKDYFLYFEIMGKYSNIILTDSENKIVSLLKKFSLEENSLRVLFPGAEYVQPVVEEKINPLKIEKNTFEEYLKENKVSQKIEGLGKRTVEFIHSYEDLKKILNDNISPKIYFKDDVPVFSAVLNIEPKNWDSVKEYKTFSEMVNTYIKMCSLSNSYTLLKGKLISAVEKEKKKTLKIIVNIEKDIITMADHEKYKNLGDILASVLYSVKRGDKSVKAYDFYENKEITIQLDPLLNPQGNLNKIYKKSSKMKRGLEISRERLVSFKQRITYLESVLAFIEKSSDLKGLKNIGDFL
;
A
#
# COMPACT_ATOMS: atom_id res chain seq x y z
N MET A 1 -9.03 11.03 -4.44
CA MET A 1 -7.87 11.90 -4.78
C MET A 1 -8.06 13.27 -4.14
N LEU A 2 -7.10 13.76 -3.34
CA LEU A 2 -7.11 15.13 -2.81
C LEU A 2 -6.48 16.07 -3.87
N TYR A 3 -7.19 17.14 -4.20
CA TYR A 3 -6.75 18.12 -5.19
C TYR A 3 -6.35 19.43 -4.50
N LEU A 4 -5.11 19.85 -4.72
CA LEU A 4 -4.54 21.09 -4.19
C LEU A 4 -3.66 21.74 -5.27
N ASP A 5 -4.09 22.89 -5.75
CA ASP A 5 -3.28 23.79 -6.57
C ASP A 5 -2.81 25.01 -5.77
N GLY A 6 -2.18 25.96 -6.40
CA GLY A 6 -1.67 27.16 -5.71
C GLY A 6 -2.75 28.00 -5.08
N VAL A 7 -3.91 28.16 -5.74
CA VAL A 7 -5.05 28.89 -5.18
C VAL A 7 -5.64 28.14 -3.99
N SER A 8 -5.75 26.81 -4.07
CA SER A 8 -6.17 25.97 -2.94
C SER A 8 -5.22 26.13 -1.74
N ILE A 9 -3.90 26.13 -1.98
CA ILE A 9 -2.90 26.31 -0.93
C ILE A 9 -2.99 27.71 -0.27
N SER A 10 -3.32 28.75 -1.03
CA SER A 10 -3.58 30.08 -0.46
C SER A 10 -4.68 30.05 0.59
N LYS A 11 -5.78 29.35 0.32
CA LYS A 11 -6.89 29.20 1.27
C LYS A 11 -6.50 28.36 2.49
N VAL A 12 -5.75 27.27 2.27
CA VAL A 12 -5.22 26.44 3.35
C VAL A 12 -4.27 27.23 4.25
N LYS A 13 -3.40 28.05 3.67
CA LYS A 13 -2.49 28.95 4.40
C LYS A 13 -3.25 29.84 5.37
N ASP A 14 -4.35 30.45 4.94
CA ASP A 14 -5.15 31.36 5.79
C ASP A 14 -5.76 30.61 6.99
N GLU A 15 -6.25 29.38 6.80
CA GLU A 15 -6.69 28.51 7.91
C GLU A 15 -5.56 28.22 8.89
N LEU A 16 -4.42 27.75 8.40
CA LEU A 16 -3.27 27.41 9.23
C LEU A 16 -2.78 28.62 10.03
N LYS A 17 -2.68 29.79 9.37
CA LYS A 17 -2.28 31.04 9.99
C LYS A 17 -3.21 31.44 11.12
N SER A 18 -4.52 31.44 10.88
CA SER A 18 -5.53 31.79 11.91
C SER A 18 -5.46 30.90 13.15
N CYS A 19 -5.12 29.62 12.96
CA CYS A 19 -5.05 28.65 14.07
C CYS A 19 -3.74 28.64 14.82
N LEU A 20 -2.62 28.97 14.18
CA LEU A 20 -1.27 28.70 14.71
C LEU A 20 -0.44 29.96 14.98
N GLN A 21 -0.75 31.11 14.40
CA GLN A 21 0.03 32.33 14.55
C GLN A 21 0.19 32.70 16.03
N SER A 22 1.39 33.15 16.40
CA SER A 22 1.81 33.52 17.76
C SER A 22 1.93 32.34 18.75
N LYS A 23 1.58 31.11 18.36
CA LYS A 23 1.79 29.92 19.22
C LYS A 23 3.25 29.47 19.20
N ARG A 24 3.68 28.84 20.29
CA ARG A 24 5.05 28.32 20.45
C ARG A 24 5.09 26.82 20.23
N VAL A 25 6.16 26.36 19.56
CA VAL A 25 6.43 24.94 19.36
C VAL A 25 6.87 24.30 20.67
N GLY A 26 6.06 23.38 21.20
CA GLY A 26 6.38 22.66 22.45
C GLY A 26 7.13 21.35 22.21
N LYS A 27 6.72 20.57 21.21
CA LYS A 27 7.31 19.26 20.86
C LYS A 27 7.34 19.08 19.35
N ILE A 28 8.30 18.27 18.88
CA ILE A 28 8.42 17.88 17.47
C ILE A 28 8.62 16.39 17.43
N PHE A 29 7.81 15.70 16.59
CA PHE A 29 7.91 14.27 16.38
C PHE A 29 8.03 13.95 14.90
N GLN A 30 8.69 12.85 14.59
CA GLN A 30 8.73 12.27 13.25
C GLN A 30 7.80 11.07 13.21
N ASN A 31 6.74 11.13 12.40
CA ASN A 31 5.70 10.10 12.31
C ASN A 31 6.09 9.00 11.31
N SER A 32 6.88 9.34 10.30
CA SER A 32 7.48 8.42 9.33
C SER A 32 8.76 9.03 8.75
N THR A 33 9.47 8.31 7.89
CA THR A 33 10.63 8.85 7.17
C THR A 33 10.31 10.08 6.32
N LEU A 34 9.03 10.26 5.95
CA LEU A 34 8.54 11.34 5.09
C LEU A 34 7.52 12.27 5.77
N SER A 35 7.29 12.14 7.06
CA SER A 35 6.30 12.96 7.78
C SER A 35 6.77 13.34 9.16
N LEU A 36 6.35 14.51 9.61
CA LEU A 36 6.62 15.03 10.94
C LEU A 36 5.44 15.87 11.46
N SER A 37 5.40 16.08 12.77
CA SER A 37 4.44 16.95 13.45
C SER A 37 5.10 17.92 14.40
N LEU A 38 4.66 19.18 14.35
CA LEU A 38 5.00 20.26 15.28
C LEU A 38 3.82 20.47 16.22
N HIS A 39 4.02 20.35 17.52
CA HIS A 39 2.98 20.48 18.53
C HIS A 39 3.01 21.85 19.19
N PHE A 40 1.84 22.53 19.18
CA PHE A 40 1.58 23.83 19.79
C PHE A 40 0.55 23.68 20.93
N GLY A 41 0.95 23.05 22.03
CA GLY A 41 0.05 22.68 23.11
C GLY A 41 -0.89 21.52 22.72
N LYS A 42 -2.19 21.82 22.56
CA LYS A 42 -3.20 20.82 22.17
C LYS A 42 -3.33 20.65 20.65
N THR A 43 -2.84 21.59 19.87
CA THR A 43 -2.93 21.62 18.41
C THR A 43 -1.62 21.13 17.83
N SER A 44 -1.64 20.28 16.83
CA SER A 44 -0.45 19.85 16.08
C SER A 44 -0.57 20.18 14.60
N LEU A 45 0.52 20.65 14.01
CA LEU A 45 0.67 20.85 12.59
C LEU A 45 1.41 19.65 12.01
N PHE A 46 0.72 18.89 11.19
CA PHE A 46 1.26 17.70 10.54
C PHE A 46 1.75 18.03 9.14
N PHE A 47 2.90 17.48 8.76
CA PHE A 47 3.48 17.57 7.43
C PHE A 47 3.73 16.18 6.86
N SER A 48 3.36 15.97 5.62
CA SER A 48 3.67 14.77 4.85
C SER A 48 4.34 15.13 3.52
N CYS A 49 5.50 14.56 3.28
CA CYS A 49 6.20 14.58 2.00
C CYS A 49 5.99 13.27 1.21
N ASN A 50 4.97 12.47 1.56
CA ASN A 50 4.64 11.26 0.83
C ASN A 50 4.22 11.64 -0.61
N PRO A 51 4.84 11.07 -1.65
CA PRO A 51 4.53 11.40 -3.05
C PRO A 51 3.04 11.27 -3.43
N SER A 52 2.33 10.33 -2.81
CA SER A 52 0.90 10.09 -3.07
C SER A 52 -0.02 11.09 -2.38
N LEU A 53 0.44 11.71 -1.29
CA LEU A 53 -0.33 12.67 -0.50
C LEU A 53 0.59 13.67 0.21
N PRO A 54 1.25 14.58 -0.54
CA PRO A 54 2.04 15.64 0.07
C PRO A 54 1.09 16.73 0.59
N ILE A 55 1.10 16.97 1.92
CA ILE A 55 0.12 17.82 2.56
C ILE A 55 0.61 18.33 3.91
N CYS A 56 0.12 19.51 4.35
CA CYS A 56 0.16 19.93 5.74
C CYS A 56 -1.25 20.35 6.21
N TYR A 57 -1.57 20.01 7.45
CA TYR A 57 -2.87 20.27 8.04
C TYR A 57 -2.79 20.23 9.58
N ILE A 58 -3.82 20.75 10.24
CA ILE A 58 -3.93 20.67 11.69
C ILE A 58 -4.51 19.32 12.08
N ASN A 59 -3.80 18.59 12.92
CA ASN A 59 -4.27 17.37 13.53
C ASN A 59 -4.56 17.62 15.02
N GLU A 60 -5.79 17.34 15.44
CA GLU A 60 -6.21 17.43 16.83
C GLU A 60 -6.19 16.07 17.54
N ASP A 61 -6.05 14.97 16.77
CA ASP A 61 -5.94 13.62 17.30
C ASP A 61 -4.57 13.40 17.93
N ARG A 62 -4.55 12.89 19.15
CA ARG A 62 -3.32 12.60 19.90
C ARG A 62 -2.71 11.22 19.59
N GLU A 63 -3.44 10.36 18.89
CA GLU A 63 -2.97 9.03 18.51
C GLU A 63 -2.07 9.13 17.27
N GLU A 64 -0.84 9.54 17.48
CA GLU A 64 0.18 9.59 16.43
C GLU A 64 1.17 8.44 16.66
N ASN A 65 1.40 7.66 15.60
CA ASN A 65 2.53 6.72 15.59
C ASN A 65 3.82 7.54 15.38
N PHE A 66 4.79 7.37 16.25
CA PHE A 66 6.10 8.02 16.16
C PHE A 66 7.16 6.98 15.81
N LEU A 67 8.17 7.41 15.05
CA LEU A 67 9.37 6.60 14.86
C LEU A 67 10.16 6.55 16.16
N GLU A 68 10.62 5.37 16.56
CA GLU A 68 11.46 5.17 17.73
C GLU A 68 12.84 5.80 17.56
N GLU A 69 13.39 5.76 16.34
CA GLU A 69 14.70 6.33 16.02
C GLU A 69 14.60 7.81 15.61
N ASN A 70 15.42 8.64 16.25
CA ASN A 70 15.52 10.06 15.94
C ASN A 70 16.41 10.29 14.72
N SER A 71 15.85 10.81 13.63
CA SER A 71 16.64 11.23 12.47
C SER A 71 17.47 12.49 12.79
N ASN A 72 18.57 12.68 12.05
CA ASN A 72 19.38 13.91 12.16
C ASN A 72 18.53 15.17 11.88
N PHE A 73 17.61 15.11 10.92
CA PHE A 73 16.71 16.22 10.60
C PHE A 73 15.83 16.58 11.80
N LEU A 74 15.23 15.59 12.47
CA LEU A 74 14.41 15.79 13.66
C LEU A 74 15.22 16.44 14.81
N MET A 75 16.44 15.98 15.02
CA MET A 75 17.31 16.55 16.06
C MET A 75 17.63 18.03 15.80
N ILE A 76 17.89 18.38 14.55
CA ILE A 76 18.12 19.75 14.12
C ILE A 76 16.86 20.60 14.29
N LEU A 77 15.69 20.12 13.86
CA LEU A 77 14.43 20.85 14.07
C LEU A 77 14.17 21.10 15.56
N ARG A 78 14.39 20.11 16.42
CA ARG A 78 14.24 20.27 17.88
C ARG A 78 15.17 21.34 18.44
N LYS A 79 16.42 21.36 18.01
CA LYS A 79 17.42 22.36 18.45
C LYS A 79 16.96 23.78 18.11
N TYR A 80 16.48 24.00 16.92
CA TYR A 80 16.20 25.36 16.42
C TYR A 80 14.74 25.81 16.68
N LEU A 81 13.76 24.91 16.62
CA LEU A 81 12.35 25.30 16.66
C LEU A 81 11.63 25.05 17.99
N ILE A 82 12.15 24.21 18.92
CA ILE A 82 11.51 24.07 20.23
C ILE A 82 11.56 25.42 20.95
N ASN A 83 10.41 25.83 21.53
CA ASN A 83 10.13 27.13 22.14
C ASN A 83 10.11 28.32 21.19
N ALA A 84 10.33 28.14 19.87
CA ALA A 84 10.17 29.19 18.90
C ALA A 84 8.68 29.54 18.73
N ALA A 85 8.36 30.83 18.58
CA ALA A 85 7.03 31.30 18.24
C ALA A 85 6.85 31.26 16.72
N LEU A 86 5.71 30.78 16.25
CA LEU A 86 5.32 30.91 14.85
C LEU A 86 4.81 32.34 14.62
N VAL A 87 5.59 33.15 13.92
CA VAL A 87 5.31 34.56 13.66
C VAL A 87 4.34 34.69 12.51
N ASP A 88 4.59 34.00 11.40
CA ASP A 88 3.78 34.09 10.20
C ASP A 88 3.82 32.82 9.36
N ILE A 89 2.86 32.66 8.46
CA ILE A 89 2.81 31.67 7.40
C ILE A 89 2.54 32.40 6.09
N GLU A 90 3.47 32.29 5.15
CA GLU A 90 3.42 32.89 3.83
C GLU A 90 3.38 31.81 2.76
N GLN A 91 2.72 32.12 1.64
CA GLN A 91 2.85 31.36 0.41
C GLN A 91 3.76 32.13 -0.55
N LEU A 92 4.68 31.44 -1.19
CA LEU A 92 5.58 32.08 -2.15
C LEU A 92 4.88 32.25 -3.50
N GLY A 93 4.44 33.47 -3.80
CA GLY A 93 3.56 33.74 -4.94
C GLY A 93 2.24 32.97 -4.80
N PHE A 94 1.81 32.33 -5.89
CA PHE A 94 0.76 31.31 -5.87
C PHE A 94 1.32 29.90 -6.14
N ASP A 95 2.61 29.67 -5.89
CA ASP A 95 3.17 28.32 -5.97
C ASP A 95 2.75 27.47 -4.75
N ARG A 96 2.93 26.18 -4.84
CA ARG A 96 2.62 25.22 -3.78
C ARG A 96 3.76 25.11 -2.76
N ILE A 97 4.22 26.28 -2.29
CA ILE A 97 5.28 26.41 -1.30
C ILE A 97 4.79 27.27 -0.16
N LEU A 98 4.80 26.72 1.05
CA LEU A 98 4.51 27.44 2.27
C LEU A 98 5.80 27.71 3.05
N LYS A 99 5.97 28.95 3.49
CA LYS A 99 7.07 29.43 4.33
C LYS A 99 6.53 29.75 5.72
N PHE A 100 6.99 29.03 6.71
CA PHE A 100 6.64 29.23 8.12
C PHE A 100 7.77 30.01 8.78
N HIS A 101 7.48 31.20 9.29
CA HIS A 101 8.43 32.08 9.98
C HIS A 101 8.37 31.79 11.47
N PHE A 102 9.49 31.34 12.04
CA PHE A 102 9.65 31.09 13.47
C PHE A 102 10.65 32.07 14.05
N SER A 103 10.37 32.57 15.26
CA SER A 103 11.29 33.46 16.01
C SER A 103 11.52 32.92 17.42
N LYS A 104 12.78 32.91 17.85
CA LYS A 104 13.23 32.36 19.15
C LYS A 104 14.33 33.20 19.75
N LEU A 105 14.29 33.40 21.08
CA LEU A 105 15.42 33.94 21.83
C LEU A 105 16.56 32.90 21.91
N ASN A 106 17.76 33.30 21.53
CA ASN A 106 18.94 32.49 21.73
C ASN A 106 19.42 32.59 23.22
N GLU A 107 20.49 31.87 23.56
CA GLU A 107 21.06 31.86 24.93
C GLU A 107 21.60 33.23 25.37
N LEU A 108 21.89 34.13 24.43
CA LEU A 108 22.36 35.49 24.67
C LEU A 108 21.21 36.50 24.80
N GLY A 109 19.96 36.05 24.67
CA GLY A 109 18.78 36.93 24.73
C GLY A 109 18.49 37.68 23.43
N GLU A 110 19.14 37.32 22.29
CA GLU A 110 18.88 37.90 20.98
C GLU A 110 17.77 37.12 20.26
N MET A 111 16.93 37.82 19.53
CA MET A 111 15.93 37.18 18.66
C MET A 111 16.62 36.60 17.41
N LYS A 112 16.35 35.33 17.14
CA LYS A 112 16.82 34.63 15.95
C LYS A 112 15.61 34.11 15.18
N ASP A 113 15.61 34.37 13.88
CA ASP A 113 14.57 33.94 12.98
C ASP A 113 15.00 32.71 12.18
N TYR A 114 14.06 31.81 11.99
CA TYR A 114 14.21 30.60 11.22
C TYR A 114 13.02 30.45 10.29
N PHE A 115 13.23 29.91 9.09
CA PHE A 115 12.17 29.66 8.13
C PHE A 115 12.10 28.17 7.83
N LEU A 116 10.88 27.62 7.87
CA LEU A 116 10.60 26.26 7.48
C LEU A 116 9.80 26.30 6.17
N TYR A 117 10.43 25.88 5.09
CA TYR A 117 9.77 25.78 3.80
C TYR A 117 9.17 24.41 3.63
N PHE A 118 7.89 24.35 3.26
CA PHE A 118 7.21 23.13 2.87
C PHE A 118 6.85 23.21 1.40
N GLU A 119 7.50 22.39 0.59
CA GLU A 119 7.31 22.29 -0.86
C GLU A 119 6.36 21.12 -1.17
N ILE A 120 5.24 21.40 -1.87
CA ILE A 120 4.18 20.42 -2.20
C ILE A 120 4.30 20.04 -3.68
N MET A 121 5.24 19.16 -4.03
CA MET A 121 5.66 18.85 -5.41
C MET A 121 5.68 17.34 -5.71
N GLY A 122 4.71 16.58 -5.22
CA GLY A 122 4.63 15.14 -5.42
C GLY A 122 5.90 14.43 -4.91
N LYS A 123 6.62 13.74 -5.77
CA LYS A 123 7.86 13.02 -5.39
C LYS A 123 8.98 13.94 -4.89
N TYR A 124 8.98 15.19 -5.33
CA TYR A 124 9.96 16.20 -4.93
C TYR A 124 9.52 17.04 -3.72
N SER A 125 8.38 16.74 -3.11
CA SER A 125 7.96 17.43 -1.88
C SER A 125 9.01 17.31 -0.81
N ASN A 126 9.28 18.42 -0.10
CA ASN A 126 10.34 18.48 0.90
C ASN A 126 10.00 19.45 2.04
N ILE A 127 10.70 19.31 3.17
CA ILE A 127 10.69 20.24 4.29
C ILE A 127 12.11 20.70 4.49
N ILE A 128 12.33 22.02 4.44
CA ILE A 128 13.65 22.63 4.44
C ILE A 128 13.68 23.69 5.54
N LEU A 129 14.61 23.57 6.48
CA LEU A 129 14.87 24.58 7.51
C LEU A 129 15.99 25.48 7.05
N THR A 130 15.78 26.79 7.12
CA THR A 130 16.82 27.82 6.90
C THR A 130 16.97 28.74 8.11
N ASP A 131 18.08 29.45 8.15
CA ASP A 131 18.32 30.55 9.08
C ASP A 131 17.76 31.88 8.53
N SER A 132 18.05 32.99 9.26
CA SER A 132 17.63 34.34 8.89
C SER A 132 18.28 34.88 7.60
N GLU A 133 19.42 34.32 7.18
CA GLU A 133 20.11 34.66 5.92
C GLU A 133 19.65 33.77 4.76
N ASN A 134 18.59 32.98 4.96
CA ASN A 134 18.05 32.02 4.00
C ASN A 134 19.00 30.87 3.63
N LYS A 135 20.04 30.61 4.46
CA LYS A 135 20.92 29.46 4.31
C LYS A 135 20.27 28.20 4.85
N ILE A 136 20.34 27.12 4.11
CA ILE A 136 19.78 25.82 4.50
C ILE A 136 20.54 25.26 5.69
N VAL A 137 19.83 25.09 6.82
CA VAL A 137 20.33 24.42 8.02
C VAL A 137 20.19 22.91 7.90
N SER A 138 19.03 22.46 7.43
CA SER A 138 18.76 21.04 7.21
C SER A 138 17.53 20.83 6.31
N LEU A 139 17.38 19.62 5.77
CA LEU A 139 16.25 19.24 4.93
C LEU A 139 15.87 17.79 5.17
N LEU A 140 14.57 17.48 4.96
CA LEU A 140 14.02 16.13 5.20
C LEU A 140 14.51 15.15 4.14
N LYS A 141 14.44 15.53 2.86
CA LYS A 141 14.88 14.71 1.72
C LYS A 141 16.13 15.32 1.08
N LYS A 142 17.16 14.50 0.92
CA LYS A 142 18.35 14.84 0.15
C LYS A 142 18.20 14.25 -1.24
N PHE A 143 18.34 15.07 -2.26
CA PHE A 143 18.36 14.65 -3.65
C PHE A 143 19.77 14.67 -4.20
N SER A 144 20.13 13.67 -5.00
CA SER A 144 21.39 13.70 -5.77
C SER A 144 21.32 14.73 -6.90
N LEU A 145 22.48 15.14 -7.42
CA LEU A 145 22.56 16.02 -8.60
C LEU A 145 21.89 15.41 -9.83
N GLU A 146 21.88 14.09 -9.95
CA GLU A 146 21.22 13.36 -11.03
C GLU A 146 19.69 13.40 -10.91
N GLU A 147 19.16 13.38 -9.69
CA GLU A 147 17.71 13.40 -9.42
C GLU A 147 17.12 14.81 -9.55
N ASN A 148 17.90 15.85 -9.31
CA ASN A 148 17.48 17.25 -9.40
C ASN A 148 18.59 18.15 -9.96
N SER A 149 18.80 18.06 -11.26
CA SER A 149 19.84 18.84 -11.97
C SER A 149 19.57 20.35 -12.01
N LEU A 150 18.33 20.79 -11.79
CA LEU A 150 17.94 22.19 -11.87
C LEU A 150 18.17 22.97 -10.58
N ARG A 151 18.28 22.28 -9.43
CA ARG A 151 18.39 22.93 -8.12
C ARG A 151 19.15 22.05 -7.12
N VAL A 152 20.23 22.55 -6.59
CA VAL A 152 21.03 21.83 -5.60
C VAL A 152 20.67 22.30 -4.20
N LEU A 153 20.16 21.38 -3.36
CA LEU A 153 19.77 21.65 -2.00
C LEU A 153 20.66 20.83 -1.04
N PHE A 154 21.47 21.51 -0.25
CA PHE A 154 22.29 20.89 0.80
C PHE A 154 22.52 21.88 1.96
N PRO A 155 22.82 21.40 3.17
CA PRO A 155 23.11 22.27 4.31
C PRO A 155 24.28 23.23 4.02
N GLY A 156 24.06 24.52 4.30
CA GLY A 156 25.01 25.61 4.02
C GLY A 156 24.77 26.33 2.69
N ALA A 157 24.02 25.75 1.74
CA ALA A 157 23.63 26.46 0.51
C ALA A 157 22.51 27.46 0.80
N GLU A 158 22.41 28.49 -0.03
CA GLU A 158 21.25 29.38 -0.03
C GLU A 158 20.01 28.65 -0.56
N TYR A 159 18.87 28.86 0.09
CA TYR A 159 17.61 28.33 -0.40
C TYR A 159 17.18 29.08 -1.66
N VAL A 160 17.06 28.38 -2.76
CA VAL A 160 16.54 28.89 -4.03
C VAL A 160 15.21 28.21 -4.31
N GLN A 161 14.20 28.97 -4.69
CA GLN A 161 12.91 28.42 -5.11
C GLN A 161 13.07 27.53 -6.35
N PRO A 162 12.19 26.53 -6.55
CA PRO A 162 12.14 25.82 -7.82
C PRO A 162 11.99 26.79 -8.98
N VAL A 163 12.69 26.54 -10.06
CA VAL A 163 12.57 27.34 -11.29
C VAL A 163 11.16 27.15 -11.84
N VAL A 164 10.38 28.19 -11.82
CA VAL A 164 9.04 28.23 -12.42
C VAL A 164 9.15 29.08 -13.69
N GLU A 165 8.53 28.62 -14.78
CA GLU A 165 8.31 29.51 -15.93
C GLU A 165 7.64 30.80 -15.46
N GLU A 166 8.02 31.95 -16.03
CA GLU A 166 7.41 33.24 -15.69
C GLU A 166 5.89 33.18 -15.94
N LYS A 167 5.11 33.16 -14.84
CA LYS A 167 3.67 33.16 -14.85
C LYS A 167 3.17 34.45 -14.25
N ILE A 168 2.02 34.90 -14.75
CA ILE A 168 1.39 36.10 -14.25
C ILE A 168 0.63 35.78 -12.94
N ASN A 169 0.86 36.61 -11.93
CA ASN A 169 0.10 36.53 -10.67
C ASN A 169 -1.39 36.74 -10.94
N PRO A 170 -2.28 35.81 -10.50
CA PRO A 170 -3.72 35.88 -10.78
C PRO A 170 -4.41 37.15 -10.21
N LEU A 171 -3.84 37.77 -9.18
CA LEU A 171 -4.37 39.01 -8.60
C LEU A 171 -4.00 40.27 -9.43
N LYS A 172 -2.99 40.17 -10.28
CA LYS A 172 -2.43 41.29 -11.05
C LYS A 172 -2.79 41.24 -12.53
N ILE A 173 -3.43 40.16 -12.98
CA ILE A 173 -3.75 40.00 -14.40
C ILE A 173 -4.89 40.95 -14.83
N GLU A 174 -4.75 41.58 -15.96
CA GLU A 174 -5.80 42.38 -16.57
C GLU A 174 -6.85 41.52 -17.26
N LYS A 175 -8.11 42.01 -17.28
CA LYS A 175 -9.25 41.29 -17.84
C LYS A 175 -8.99 40.87 -19.30
N ASN A 176 -8.54 41.78 -20.13
CA ASN A 176 -8.33 41.52 -21.59
C ASN A 176 -7.28 40.42 -21.83
N THR A 177 -6.17 40.46 -21.10
CA THR A 177 -5.10 39.46 -21.18
C THR A 177 -5.59 38.08 -20.66
N PHE A 178 -6.40 38.08 -19.63
CA PHE A 178 -6.99 36.84 -19.12
C PHE A 178 -7.95 36.21 -20.13
N GLU A 179 -8.84 36.98 -20.75
CA GLU A 179 -9.80 36.50 -21.74
C GLU A 179 -9.09 35.98 -23.01
N GLU A 180 -7.97 36.57 -23.40
CA GLU A 180 -7.12 36.07 -24.45
C GLU A 180 -6.55 34.68 -24.13
N TYR A 181 -5.95 34.52 -22.94
CA TYR A 181 -5.45 33.21 -22.49
C TYR A 181 -6.54 32.16 -22.32
N LEU A 182 -7.75 32.58 -21.95
CA LEU A 182 -8.89 31.69 -21.86
C LEU A 182 -9.29 31.15 -23.23
N LYS A 183 -9.37 32.01 -24.26
CA LYS A 183 -9.65 31.62 -25.66
C LYS A 183 -8.58 30.68 -26.22
N GLU A 184 -7.32 30.89 -25.85
CA GLU A 184 -6.19 30.08 -26.29
C GLU A 184 -5.99 28.78 -25.46
N ASN A 185 -6.81 28.51 -24.43
CA ASN A 185 -6.64 27.41 -23.48
C ASN A 185 -5.27 27.40 -22.77
N LYS A 186 -4.67 28.58 -22.56
CA LYS A 186 -3.35 28.75 -21.95
C LYS A 186 -3.37 29.17 -20.48
N VAL A 187 -4.53 29.34 -19.87
CA VAL A 187 -4.71 29.87 -18.50
C VAL A 187 -3.84 29.12 -17.48
N SER A 188 -3.87 27.79 -17.45
CA SER A 188 -3.07 27.00 -16.52
C SER A 188 -1.56 27.06 -16.75
N GLN A 189 -1.14 27.45 -17.95
CA GLN A 189 0.26 27.59 -18.33
C GLN A 189 0.82 28.98 -18.04
N LYS A 190 -0.02 30.01 -18.20
CA LYS A 190 0.37 31.43 -18.13
C LYS A 190 0.04 32.11 -16.83
N ILE A 191 -0.88 31.56 -16.04
CA ILE A 191 -1.29 32.14 -14.76
C ILE A 191 -0.82 31.25 -13.62
N GLU A 192 -0.20 31.90 -12.64
CA GLU A 192 0.32 31.23 -11.45
C GLU A 192 -0.79 30.64 -10.59
N GLY A 193 -0.57 29.48 -9.99
CA GLY A 193 -1.44 28.88 -9.00
C GLY A 193 -2.70 28.17 -9.52
N LEU A 194 -3.05 28.34 -10.79
CA LEU A 194 -4.22 27.71 -11.40
C LEU A 194 -3.90 26.33 -11.97
N GLY A 195 -4.39 25.30 -11.34
CA GLY A 195 -4.30 23.93 -11.84
C GLY A 195 -5.31 23.64 -12.96
N LYS A 196 -5.03 22.62 -13.78
CA LYS A 196 -5.90 22.25 -14.92
C LYS A 196 -7.36 22.05 -14.54
N ARG A 197 -7.62 21.39 -13.38
CA ARG A 197 -9.00 21.17 -12.91
C ARG A 197 -9.70 22.45 -12.49
N THR A 198 -9.01 23.37 -11.82
CA THR A 198 -9.59 24.66 -11.45
C THR A 198 -9.97 25.46 -12.69
N VAL A 199 -9.12 25.42 -13.73
CA VAL A 199 -9.40 26.13 -15.00
C VAL A 199 -10.63 25.60 -15.72
N GLU A 200 -11.01 24.32 -15.56
CA GLU A 200 -12.24 23.76 -16.12
C GLU A 200 -13.51 24.45 -15.61
N PHE A 201 -13.45 25.14 -14.46
CA PHE A 201 -14.55 25.88 -13.84
C PHE A 201 -14.47 27.39 -14.05
N ILE A 202 -13.51 27.87 -14.82
CA ILE A 202 -13.30 29.30 -15.11
C ILE A 202 -13.66 29.56 -16.58
N HIS A 203 -14.81 30.21 -16.80
CA HIS A 203 -15.30 30.54 -18.12
C HIS A 203 -15.26 32.05 -18.41
N SER A 204 -14.96 32.84 -17.37
CA SER A 204 -14.87 34.30 -17.44
C SER A 204 -13.85 34.85 -16.45
N TYR A 205 -13.50 36.13 -16.62
CA TYR A 205 -12.67 36.84 -15.64
C TYR A 205 -13.35 36.98 -14.27
N GLU A 206 -14.66 37.11 -14.27
CA GLU A 206 -15.47 37.15 -13.07
C GLU A 206 -15.42 35.79 -12.29
N ASP A 207 -15.40 34.66 -12.98
CA ASP A 207 -15.22 33.36 -12.34
C ASP A 207 -13.84 33.24 -11.68
N LEU A 208 -12.77 33.75 -12.35
CA LEU A 208 -11.45 33.84 -11.73
C LEU A 208 -11.51 34.64 -10.42
N LYS A 209 -12.08 35.85 -10.46
CA LYS A 209 -12.21 36.70 -9.27
C LYS A 209 -13.00 36.01 -8.17
N LYS A 210 -14.08 35.32 -8.52
CA LYS A 210 -14.90 34.58 -7.58
C LYS A 210 -14.09 33.52 -6.90
N ILE A 211 -13.38 32.67 -7.63
CA ILE A 211 -12.53 31.60 -7.08
C ILE A 211 -11.44 32.15 -6.16
N LEU A 212 -10.84 33.28 -6.52
CA LEU A 212 -9.81 33.92 -5.71
C LEU A 212 -10.35 34.52 -4.41
N ASN A 213 -11.57 35.06 -4.42
CA ASN A 213 -12.19 35.76 -3.27
C ASN A 213 -13.10 34.87 -2.43
N ASP A 214 -13.65 33.78 -2.98
CA ASP A 214 -14.54 32.87 -2.26
C ASP A 214 -13.88 32.30 -1.01
N ASN A 215 -14.70 32.06 0.00
CA ASN A 215 -14.27 31.35 1.20
C ASN A 215 -13.92 29.89 0.87
N ILE A 216 -13.13 29.27 1.75
CA ILE A 216 -12.83 27.85 1.70
C ILE A 216 -14.14 27.04 1.78
N SER A 217 -14.26 26.02 0.91
CA SER A 217 -15.41 25.12 0.85
C SER A 217 -14.93 23.65 0.78
N PRO A 218 -14.39 23.11 1.89
CA PRO A 218 -13.79 21.79 1.89
C PRO A 218 -14.85 20.71 1.71
N LYS A 219 -14.71 19.87 0.69
CA LYS A 219 -15.66 18.82 0.31
C LYS A 219 -14.95 17.52 -0.03
N ILE A 220 -15.59 16.39 0.32
CA ILE A 220 -15.23 15.07 -0.17
C ILE A 220 -16.39 14.54 -1.00
N TYR A 221 -16.13 14.14 -2.23
CA TYR A 221 -17.07 13.54 -3.15
C TYR A 221 -16.87 12.02 -3.16
N PHE A 222 -17.98 11.28 -3.15
CA PHE A 222 -18.02 9.84 -3.08
C PHE A 222 -18.66 9.25 -4.33
N LYS A 223 -18.21 8.05 -4.67
CA LYS A 223 -18.85 7.15 -5.61
C LYS A 223 -18.83 5.75 -5.02
N ASP A 224 -19.99 5.10 -4.94
CA ASP A 224 -20.14 3.79 -4.29
C ASP A 224 -19.53 3.78 -2.88
N ASP A 225 -19.80 4.83 -2.08
CA ASP A 225 -19.26 5.08 -0.73
C ASP A 225 -17.72 5.20 -0.64
N VAL A 226 -17.02 5.23 -1.78
CA VAL A 226 -15.56 5.41 -1.84
C VAL A 226 -15.23 6.87 -2.12
N PRO A 227 -14.29 7.51 -1.40
CA PRO A 227 -13.89 8.89 -1.65
C PRO A 227 -13.11 8.97 -2.99
N VAL A 228 -13.71 9.58 -4.00
CA VAL A 228 -13.12 9.71 -5.34
C VAL A 228 -12.38 11.02 -5.54
N PHE A 229 -12.85 12.10 -4.90
CA PHE A 229 -12.28 13.43 -5.05
C PHE A 229 -12.47 14.26 -3.79
N SER A 230 -11.53 15.15 -3.49
CA SER A 230 -11.61 16.11 -2.39
C SER A 230 -10.99 17.42 -2.84
N ALA A 231 -11.63 18.53 -2.52
CA ALA A 231 -11.18 19.87 -2.86
C ALA A 231 -11.53 20.90 -1.76
N VAL A 232 -10.82 22.00 -1.76
CA VAL A 232 -11.09 23.15 -0.88
C VAL A 232 -11.76 24.32 -1.62
N LEU A 233 -11.69 24.29 -2.96
CA LEU A 233 -12.40 25.20 -3.83
C LEU A 233 -13.74 24.57 -4.23
N ASN A 234 -14.69 25.41 -4.66
CA ASN A 234 -15.98 24.94 -5.13
C ASN A 234 -15.87 24.35 -6.56
N ILE A 235 -15.17 23.24 -6.68
CA ILE A 235 -14.97 22.46 -7.92
C ILE A 235 -15.45 21.03 -7.71
N GLU A 236 -16.05 20.45 -8.73
CA GLU A 236 -16.70 19.13 -8.66
C GLU A 236 -16.03 18.12 -9.60
N PRO A 237 -16.00 16.82 -9.28
CA PRO A 237 -15.62 15.78 -10.24
C PRO A 237 -16.76 15.52 -11.23
N LYS A 238 -16.42 14.88 -12.37
CA LYS A 238 -17.44 14.56 -13.42
C LYS A 238 -18.46 13.50 -13.01
N ASN A 239 -18.07 12.57 -12.13
CA ASN A 239 -18.91 11.43 -11.70
C ASN A 239 -18.81 11.27 -10.18
N TRP A 240 -19.92 11.47 -9.49
CA TRP A 240 -20.05 11.28 -8.05
C TRP A 240 -21.53 11.04 -7.69
N ASP A 241 -21.75 10.40 -6.55
CA ASP A 241 -23.09 10.04 -6.07
C ASP A 241 -23.51 10.87 -4.86
N SER A 242 -22.54 11.20 -3.99
CA SER A 242 -22.78 11.98 -2.78
C SER A 242 -21.59 12.86 -2.43
N VAL A 243 -21.85 13.92 -1.67
CA VAL A 243 -20.85 14.89 -1.23
C VAL A 243 -21.00 15.13 0.26
N LYS A 244 -19.86 15.26 0.95
CA LYS A 244 -19.81 15.67 2.35
C LYS A 244 -18.99 16.94 2.47
N GLU A 245 -19.60 17.95 3.11
CA GLU A 245 -18.98 19.24 3.36
C GLU A 245 -18.38 19.30 4.77
N TYR A 246 -17.32 20.07 4.92
CA TYR A 246 -16.60 20.25 6.17
C TYR A 246 -16.42 21.73 6.47
N LYS A 247 -16.25 22.07 7.75
CA LYS A 247 -16.04 23.45 8.16
C LYS A 247 -14.64 23.95 7.85
N THR A 248 -13.65 23.07 7.98
CA THR A 248 -12.24 23.41 7.76
C THR A 248 -11.57 22.38 6.85
N PHE A 249 -10.50 22.81 6.19
CA PHE A 249 -9.65 21.93 5.42
C PHE A 249 -9.07 20.79 6.27
N SER A 250 -8.61 21.13 7.47
CA SER A 250 -8.00 20.17 8.39
C SER A 250 -8.97 19.08 8.84
N GLU A 251 -10.24 19.43 9.11
CA GLU A 251 -11.30 18.45 9.41
C GLU A 251 -11.55 17.51 8.23
N MET A 252 -11.66 18.06 7.03
CA MET A 252 -11.81 17.28 5.79
C MET A 252 -10.65 16.31 5.59
N VAL A 253 -9.40 16.80 5.74
CA VAL A 253 -8.20 15.98 5.54
C VAL A 253 -8.09 14.88 6.58
N ASN A 254 -8.34 15.17 7.85
CA ASN A 254 -8.35 14.16 8.91
C ASN A 254 -9.33 13.02 8.57
N THR A 255 -10.54 13.39 8.12
CA THR A 255 -11.54 12.40 7.70
C THR A 255 -11.08 11.63 6.46
N TYR A 256 -10.56 12.32 5.46
CA TYR A 256 -10.06 11.70 4.22
C TYR A 256 -8.94 10.69 4.48
N ILE A 257 -7.94 11.05 5.32
CA ILE A 257 -6.83 10.17 5.67
C ILE A 257 -7.33 8.92 6.42
N LYS A 258 -8.26 9.08 7.39
CA LYS A 258 -8.87 7.95 8.09
C LYS A 258 -9.57 6.99 7.14
N MET A 259 -10.36 7.51 6.20
CA MET A 259 -11.03 6.69 5.18
C MET A 259 -10.02 5.96 4.27
N CYS A 260 -9.00 6.67 3.78
CA CYS A 260 -7.96 6.07 2.94
C CYS A 260 -7.14 5.01 3.70
N SER A 261 -6.82 5.21 4.97
CA SER A 261 -6.08 4.24 5.78
C SER A 261 -6.90 2.97 6.04
N LEU A 262 -8.19 3.09 6.29
CA LEU A 262 -9.10 1.96 6.44
C LEU A 262 -9.23 1.18 5.12
N SER A 263 -9.42 1.87 4.00
CA SER A 263 -9.51 1.27 2.67
C SER A 263 -8.21 0.56 2.28
N ASN A 264 -7.06 1.17 2.52
CA ASN A 264 -5.76 0.56 2.25
C ASN A 264 -5.51 -0.67 3.14
N SER A 265 -5.85 -0.59 4.42
CA SER A 265 -5.72 -1.72 5.35
C SER A 265 -6.62 -2.89 4.95
N TYR A 266 -7.85 -2.60 4.53
CA TYR A 266 -8.79 -3.59 4.00
C TYR A 266 -8.24 -4.26 2.75
N THR A 267 -7.82 -3.48 1.75
CA THR A 267 -7.30 -4.00 0.47
C THR A 267 -6.03 -4.84 0.68
N LEU A 268 -5.12 -4.39 1.55
CA LEU A 268 -3.89 -5.11 1.87
C LEU A 268 -4.18 -6.44 2.58
N LEU A 269 -5.08 -6.43 3.57
CA LEU A 269 -5.46 -7.64 4.30
C LEU A 269 -6.18 -8.63 3.37
N LYS A 270 -7.13 -8.16 2.56
CA LYS A 270 -7.84 -8.97 1.57
C LYS A 270 -6.87 -9.66 0.61
N GLY A 271 -5.92 -8.91 0.03
CA GLY A 271 -4.90 -9.47 -0.86
C GLY A 271 -4.00 -10.53 -0.19
N LYS A 272 -3.58 -10.29 1.06
CA LYS A 272 -2.79 -11.27 1.83
C LYS A 272 -3.58 -12.57 2.08
N LEU A 273 -4.84 -12.46 2.48
CA LEU A 273 -5.69 -13.63 2.75
C LEU A 273 -5.95 -14.44 1.48
N ILE A 274 -6.31 -13.80 0.38
CA ILE A 274 -6.48 -14.46 -0.94
C ILE A 274 -5.21 -15.22 -1.31
N SER A 275 -4.05 -14.55 -1.27
CA SER A 275 -2.77 -15.16 -1.63
C SER A 275 -2.41 -16.37 -0.74
N ALA A 276 -2.70 -16.31 0.57
CA ALA A 276 -2.46 -17.40 1.50
C ALA A 276 -3.35 -18.62 1.18
N VAL A 277 -4.65 -18.40 0.95
CA VAL A 277 -5.61 -19.47 0.63
C VAL A 277 -5.30 -20.10 -0.73
N GLU A 278 -4.98 -19.33 -1.75
CA GLU A 278 -4.58 -19.83 -3.07
C GLU A 278 -3.31 -20.67 -3.01
N LYS A 279 -2.33 -20.25 -2.22
CA LYS A 279 -1.09 -21.02 -2.00
C LYS A 279 -1.39 -22.38 -1.36
N GLU A 280 -2.26 -22.43 -0.35
CA GLU A 280 -2.65 -23.68 0.30
C GLU A 280 -3.50 -24.55 -0.63
N LYS A 281 -4.43 -23.96 -1.39
CA LYS A 281 -5.20 -24.66 -2.44
C LYS A 281 -4.26 -25.32 -3.46
N LYS A 282 -3.30 -24.59 -3.99
CA LYS A 282 -2.30 -25.13 -4.95
C LYS A 282 -1.48 -26.27 -4.38
N LYS A 283 -1.09 -26.18 -3.10
CA LYS A 283 -0.39 -27.26 -2.39
C LYS A 283 -1.27 -28.51 -2.25
N THR A 284 -2.52 -28.32 -1.83
CA THR A 284 -3.51 -29.39 -1.66
C THR A 284 -3.80 -30.11 -2.98
N LEU A 285 -3.94 -29.38 -4.09
CA LEU A 285 -4.13 -29.96 -5.42
C LEU A 285 -2.94 -30.85 -5.86
N LYS A 286 -1.69 -30.42 -5.56
CA LYS A 286 -0.51 -31.26 -5.84
C LYS A 286 -0.53 -32.56 -5.04
N ILE A 287 -0.98 -32.52 -3.80
CA ILE A 287 -1.14 -33.73 -2.95
C ILE A 287 -2.19 -34.65 -3.56
N ILE A 288 -3.33 -34.13 -3.99
CA ILE A 288 -4.39 -34.90 -4.66
C ILE A 288 -3.84 -35.64 -5.89
N VAL A 289 -3.11 -34.96 -6.75
CA VAL A 289 -2.52 -35.57 -7.95
C VAL A 289 -1.57 -36.73 -7.60
N ASN A 290 -0.78 -36.60 -6.54
CA ASN A 290 0.10 -37.67 -6.08
C ASN A 290 -0.69 -38.86 -5.52
N ILE A 291 -1.73 -38.61 -4.72
CA ILE A 291 -2.61 -39.66 -4.18
C ILE A 291 -3.32 -40.40 -5.33
N GLU A 292 -3.79 -39.71 -6.37
CA GLU A 292 -4.42 -40.32 -7.53
C GLU A 292 -3.44 -41.22 -8.30
N LYS A 293 -2.18 -40.85 -8.44
CA LYS A 293 -1.15 -41.71 -9.00
C LYS A 293 -0.88 -42.95 -8.14
N ASP A 294 -0.85 -42.76 -6.81
CA ASP A 294 -0.68 -43.88 -5.88
C ASP A 294 -1.85 -44.86 -5.98
N ILE A 295 -3.08 -44.37 -6.09
CA ILE A 295 -4.29 -45.18 -6.27
C ILE A 295 -4.19 -46.03 -7.52
N ILE A 296 -3.78 -45.44 -8.67
CA ILE A 296 -3.60 -46.15 -9.94
C ILE A 296 -2.57 -47.28 -9.75
N THR A 297 -1.42 -46.97 -9.16
CA THR A 297 -0.33 -47.98 -8.95
C THR A 297 -0.79 -49.10 -8.00
N MET A 298 -1.51 -48.77 -6.93
CA MET A 298 -1.96 -49.73 -5.93
C MET A 298 -3.17 -50.55 -6.41
N ALA A 299 -3.92 -50.10 -7.41
CA ALA A 299 -5.01 -50.86 -8.04
C ALA A 299 -4.51 -52.21 -8.63
N ASP A 300 -3.23 -52.30 -8.96
CA ASP A 300 -2.63 -53.56 -9.47
C ASP A 300 -2.46 -54.65 -8.39
N HIS A 301 -2.95 -54.46 -7.16
CA HIS A 301 -2.85 -55.43 -6.08
C HIS A 301 -3.42 -56.81 -6.44
N GLU A 302 -4.50 -56.86 -7.25
CA GLU A 302 -5.11 -58.10 -7.75
C GLU A 302 -4.19 -58.86 -8.68
N LYS A 303 -3.45 -58.17 -9.55
CA LYS A 303 -2.43 -58.82 -10.41
C LYS A 303 -1.36 -59.53 -9.57
N TYR A 304 -0.92 -58.90 -8.46
CA TYR A 304 0.04 -59.57 -7.56
C TYR A 304 -0.59 -60.71 -6.76
N LYS A 305 -1.89 -60.65 -6.40
CA LYS A 305 -2.60 -61.74 -5.83
C LYS A 305 -2.65 -62.92 -6.79
N ASN A 306 -3.10 -62.68 -8.04
CA ASN A 306 -3.19 -63.70 -9.09
C ASN A 306 -1.81 -64.33 -9.37
N LEU A 307 -0.76 -63.49 -9.43
CA LEU A 307 0.62 -63.99 -9.58
C LEU A 307 1.03 -64.92 -8.43
N GLY A 308 0.58 -64.61 -7.18
CA GLY A 308 0.80 -65.45 -6.04
C GLY A 308 0.07 -66.80 -6.15
N ASP A 309 -1.20 -66.79 -6.60
CA ASP A 309 -2.02 -67.97 -6.81
C ASP A 309 -1.40 -68.85 -7.91
N ILE A 310 -0.90 -68.27 -8.99
CA ILE A 310 -0.20 -69.00 -10.07
C ILE A 310 1.14 -69.59 -9.56
N LEU A 311 1.92 -68.84 -8.78
CA LEU A 311 3.15 -69.38 -8.18
C LEU A 311 2.86 -70.53 -7.22
N ALA A 312 1.76 -70.43 -6.43
CA ALA A 312 1.36 -71.49 -5.50
C ALA A 312 1.06 -72.80 -6.24
N SER A 313 0.44 -72.78 -7.43
CA SER A 313 0.12 -73.96 -8.22
C SER A 313 1.35 -74.73 -8.73
N VAL A 314 2.47 -74.05 -8.93
CA VAL A 314 3.74 -74.66 -9.41
C VAL A 314 4.85 -74.67 -8.36
N LEU A 315 4.49 -74.37 -7.11
CA LEU A 315 5.45 -74.24 -6.01
C LEU A 315 6.31 -75.48 -5.78
N TYR A 316 5.78 -76.70 -6.05
CA TYR A 316 6.46 -77.97 -5.97
C TYR A 316 7.64 -78.10 -6.95
N SER A 317 7.64 -77.38 -8.04
CA SER A 317 8.70 -77.38 -9.06
C SER A 317 9.83 -76.39 -8.78
N VAL A 318 9.65 -75.45 -7.83
CA VAL A 318 10.59 -74.37 -7.50
C VAL A 318 11.62 -74.85 -6.47
N LYS A 319 12.92 -74.59 -6.71
CA LYS A 319 13.97 -74.85 -5.74
C LYS A 319 14.62 -73.57 -5.26
N ARG A 320 15.29 -73.62 -4.11
CA ARG A 320 16.08 -72.48 -3.62
C ARG A 320 17.24 -72.24 -4.57
N GLY A 321 17.43 -70.97 -5.01
CA GLY A 321 18.45 -70.59 -6.01
C GLY A 321 17.89 -70.35 -7.40
N ASP A 322 16.64 -70.77 -7.68
CA ASP A 322 15.99 -70.48 -8.96
C ASP A 322 15.71 -68.98 -9.14
N LYS A 323 16.02 -68.49 -10.32
CA LYS A 323 15.79 -67.04 -10.68
C LYS A 323 14.43 -66.80 -11.30
N SER A 324 13.78 -67.83 -11.85
CA SER A 324 12.47 -67.78 -12.46
C SER A 324 11.81 -69.15 -12.57
N VAL A 325 10.52 -69.20 -12.72
CA VAL A 325 9.72 -70.37 -13.00
C VAL A 325 8.73 -70.12 -14.11
N LYS A 326 8.51 -71.08 -15.01
CA LYS A 326 7.45 -71.05 -16.02
C LYS A 326 6.17 -71.62 -15.38
N ALA A 327 5.05 -70.92 -15.54
CA ALA A 327 3.77 -71.33 -15.03
C ALA A 327 2.66 -70.96 -16.00
N TYR A 328 1.55 -71.69 -15.97
CA TYR A 328 0.39 -71.35 -16.75
C TYR A 328 -0.51 -70.42 -15.99
N ASP A 329 -0.76 -69.24 -16.58
CA ASP A 329 -1.68 -68.26 -16.04
C ASP A 329 -3.11 -68.67 -16.42
N PHE A 330 -3.81 -69.23 -15.45
CA PHE A 330 -5.20 -69.67 -15.64
C PHE A 330 -6.23 -68.52 -15.59
N TYR A 331 -5.81 -67.28 -15.26
CA TYR A 331 -6.65 -66.10 -15.34
C TYR A 331 -6.68 -65.51 -16.78
N GLU A 332 -5.48 -65.51 -17.45
CA GLU A 332 -5.33 -64.96 -18.79
C GLU A 332 -5.12 -66.03 -19.90
N ASN A 333 -5.15 -67.31 -19.55
CA ASN A 333 -4.98 -68.45 -20.43
C ASN A 333 -3.70 -68.40 -21.28
N LYS A 334 -2.56 -68.08 -20.66
CA LYS A 334 -1.26 -67.98 -21.33
C LYS A 334 -0.13 -68.48 -20.45
N GLU A 335 1.01 -68.91 -21.06
CA GLU A 335 2.22 -69.16 -20.30
C GLU A 335 2.89 -67.84 -19.88
N ILE A 336 3.31 -67.80 -18.61
CA ILE A 336 4.07 -66.67 -18.05
C ILE A 336 5.35 -67.19 -17.35
N THR A 337 6.34 -66.29 -17.26
CA THR A 337 7.57 -66.54 -16.48
C THR A 337 7.54 -65.64 -15.24
N ILE A 338 7.51 -66.25 -14.07
CA ILE A 338 7.51 -65.57 -12.78
C ILE A 338 8.97 -65.42 -12.30
N GLN A 339 9.38 -64.19 -12.04
CA GLN A 339 10.68 -63.87 -11.48
C GLN A 339 10.72 -64.20 -9.97
N LEU A 340 11.77 -64.88 -9.54
CA LEU A 340 11.97 -65.34 -8.17
C LEU A 340 13.22 -64.69 -7.60
N ASP A 341 13.22 -64.53 -6.28
CA ASP A 341 14.41 -64.11 -5.52
C ASP A 341 15.23 -65.36 -5.13
N PRO A 342 16.43 -65.54 -5.70
CA PRO A 342 17.26 -66.74 -5.45
C PRO A 342 17.69 -66.93 -4.00
N LEU A 343 17.69 -65.85 -3.22
CA LEU A 343 18.06 -65.88 -1.79
C LEU A 343 16.94 -66.45 -0.90
N LEU A 344 15.71 -66.43 -1.40
CA LEU A 344 14.56 -66.96 -0.68
C LEU A 344 14.25 -68.42 -1.03
N ASN A 345 13.67 -69.15 -0.10
CA ASN A 345 13.10 -70.47 -0.42
C ASN A 345 11.77 -70.28 -1.18
N PRO A 346 11.17 -71.34 -1.77
CA PRO A 346 9.93 -71.25 -2.51
C PRO A 346 8.81 -70.58 -1.73
N GLN A 347 8.60 -70.96 -0.50
CA GLN A 347 7.59 -70.39 0.37
C GLN A 347 7.87 -68.90 0.70
N GLY A 348 9.14 -68.50 0.80
CA GLY A 348 9.58 -67.14 1.01
C GLY A 348 9.23 -66.24 -0.18
N ASN A 349 9.41 -66.73 -1.44
CA ASN A 349 9.02 -66.05 -2.66
C ASN A 349 7.52 -65.85 -2.74
N LEU A 350 6.73 -66.90 -2.45
CA LEU A 350 5.27 -66.84 -2.41
C LEU A 350 4.77 -65.82 -1.39
N ASN A 351 5.32 -65.88 -0.17
CA ASN A 351 4.96 -64.92 0.90
C ASN A 351 5.33 -63.47 0.54
N LYS A 352 6.44 -63.26 -0.22
CA LYS A 352 6.85 -61.91 -0.67
C LYS A 352 5.80 -61.33 -1.62
N ILE A 353 5.26 -62.14 -2.55
CA ILE A 353 4.24 -61.74 -3.50
C ILE A 353 2.92 -61.39 -2.78
N TYR A 354 2.42 -62.25 -1.92
CA TYR A 354 1.18 -62.03 -1.15
C TYR A 354 1.32 -60.84 -0.20
N LYS A 355 2.44 -60.68 0.50
CA LYS A 355 2.73 -59.49 1.31
C LYS A 355 2.69 -58.21 0.47
N LYS A 356 3.21 -58.23 -0.74
CA LYS A 356 3.14 -57.07 -1.66
C LYS A 356 1.71 -56.76 -2.02
N SER A 357 0.92 -57.76 -2.43
CA SER A 357 -0.51 -57.59 -2.73
C SER A 357 -1.28 -57.00 -1.53
N SER A 358 -1.11 -57.60 -0.34
CA SER A 358 -1.80 -57.13 0.89
C SER A 358 -1.42 -55.70 1.27
N LYS A 359 -0.12 -55.36 1.12
CA LYS A 359 0.37 -53.97 1.38
C LYS A 359 -0.25 -52.97 0.40
N MET A 360 -0.33 -53.34 -0.88
CA MET A 360 -0.93 -52.48 -1.94
C MET A 360 -2.43 -52.33 -1.67
N LYS A 361 -3.18 -53.37 -1.31
CA LYS A 361 -4.60 -53.32 -0.98
C LYS A 361 -4.88 -52.37 0.17
N ARG A 362 -4.16 -52.49 1.29
CA ARG A 362 -4.29 -51.57 2.43
C ARG A 362 -3.93 -50.12 2.04
N GLY A 363 -2.86 -49.94 1.26
CA GLY A 363 -2.45 -48.63 0.76
C GLY A 363 -3.52 -47.99 -0.10
N LEU A 364 -4.20 -48.78 -0.95
CA LEU A 364 -5.30 -48.33 -1.78
C LEU A 364 -6.47 -47.80 -0.96
N GLU A 365 -6.90 -48.53 0.08
CA GLU A 365 -7.96 -48.09 0.97
C GLU A 365 -7.65 -46.77 1.68
N ILE A 366 -6.44 -46.68 2.28
CA ILE A 366 -5.97 -45.47 2.95
C ILE A 366 -5.87 -44.29 1.95
N SER A 367 -5.37 -44.52 0.74
CA SER A 367 -5.24 -43.47 -0.28
C SER A 367 -6.61 -42.97 -0.75
N ARG A 368 -7.63 -43.83 -0.83
CA ARG A 368 -9.00 -43.45 -1.17
C ARG A 368 -9.62 -42.55 -0.09
N GLU A 369 -9.47 -42.90 1.18
CA GLU A 369 -9.95 -42.09 2.32
C GLU A 369 -9.26 -40.72 2.33
N ARG A 370 -7.94 -40.68 2.16
CA ARG A 370 -7.17 -39.44 2.07
C ARG A 370 -7.64 -38.57 0.90
N LEU A 371 -7.90 -39.17 -0.27
CA LEU A 371 -8.40 -38.43 -1.43
C LEU A 371 -9.70 -37.71 -1.14
N VAL A 372 -10.66 -38.38 -0.47
CA VAL A 372 -11.94 -37.78 -0.06
C VAL A 372 -11.70 -36.59 0.89
N SER A 373 -10.86 -36.78 1.90
CA SER A 373 -10.52 -35.71 2.87
C SER A 373 -9.88 -34.50 2.18
N PHE A 374 -8.90 -34.71 1.29
CA PHE A 374 -8.28 -33.61 0.58
C PHE A 374 -9.21 -32.91 -0.44
N LYS A 375 -10.14 -33.64 -1.06
CA LYS A 375 -11.18 -33.02 -1.92
C LYS A 375 -12.14 -32.16 -1.07
N GLN A 376 -12.55 -32.60 0.09
CA GLN A 376 -13.35 -31.79 1.03
C GLN A 376 -12.59 -30.51 1.46
N ARG A 377 -11.27 -30.63 1.70
CA ARG A 377 -10.44 -29.45 2.00
C ARG A 377 -10.40 -28.43 0.85
N ILE A 378 -10.35 -28.87 -0.40
CA ILE A 378 -10.45 -27.97 -1.56
C ILE A 378 -11.78 -27.21 -1.54
N THR A 379 -12.91 -27.92 -1.38
CA THR A 379 -14.23 -27.29 -1.29
C THR A 379 -14.31 -26.26 -0.15
N TYR A 380 -13.73 -26.58 0.99
CA TYR A 380 -13.62 -25.63 2.11
C TYR A 380 -12.81 -24.38 1.73
N LEU A 381 -11.61 -24.54 1.13
CA LEU A 381 -10.78 -23.40 0.70
C LEU A 381 -11.48 -22.53 -0.35
N GLU A 382 -12.26 -23.14 -1.24
CA GLU A 382 -13.08 -22.40 -2.21
C GLU A 382 -14.20 -21.59 -1.56
N SER A 383 -14.85 -22.15 -0.55
CA SER A 383 -15.86 -21.41 0.23
C SER A 383 -15.25 -20.23 1.00
N VAL A 384 -14.03 -20.41 1.54
CA VAL A 384 -13.29 -19.32 2.20
C VAL A 384 -12.93 -18.21 1.19
N LEU A 385 -12.45 -18.55 0.00
CA LEU A 385 -12.17 -17.56 -1.06
C LEU A 385 -13.43 -16.77 -1.42
N ALA A 386 -14.54 -17.45 -1.66
CA ALA A 386 -15.81 -16.78 -1.98
C ALA A 386 -16.30 -15.86 -0.87
N PHE A 387 -16.06 -16.23 0.40
CA PHE A 387 -16.39 -15.39 1.54
C PHE A 387 -15.46 -14.15 1.63
N ILE A 388 -14.16 -14.31 1.42
CA ILE A 388 -13.20 -13.18 1.36
C ILE A 388 -13.59 -12.21 0.23
N GLU A 389 -13.97 -12.71 -0.93
CA GLU A 389 -14.37 -11.88 -2.08
C GLU A 389 -15.62 -11.06 -1.79
N LYS A 390 -16.62 -11.65 -1.13
CA LYS A 390 -17.89 -11.01 -0.76
C LYS A 390 -17.79 -10.11 0.48
N SER A 391 -16.74 -10.25 1.28
CA SER A 391 -16.55 -9.40 2.47
C SER A 391 -16.40 -7.95 2.06
N SER A 392 -17.10 -7.03 2.76
CA SER A 392 -17.12 -5.59 2.50
C SER A 392 -16.42 -4.77 3.59
N ASP A 393 -16.06 -5.38 4.72
CA ASP A 393 -15.46 -4.68 5.85
C ASP A 393 -14.20 -5.36 6.42
N LEU A 394 -13.40 -4.55 7.14
CA LEU A 394 -12.13 -4.99 7.74
C LEU A 394 -12.35 -6.01 8.88
N LYS A 395 -13.46 -5.89 9.61
CA LYS A 395 -13.78 -6.75 10.75
C LYS A 395 -14.09 -8.18 10.29
N GLY A 396 -14.88 -8.31 9.23
CA GLY A 396 -15.15 -9.60 8.60
C GLY A 396 -13.89 -10.30 8.11
N LEU A 397 -12.95 -9.55 7.50
CA LEU A 397 -11.67 -10.10 7.05
C LEU A 397 -10.72 -10.51 8.19
N LYS A 398 -10.70 -9.78 9.31
CA LYS A 398 -9.89 -10.14 10.48
C LYS A 398 -10.36 -11.47 11.11
N ASN A 399 -11.67 -11.64 11.23
CA ASN A 399 -12.23 -12.89 11.76
C ASN A 399 -11.82 -14.10 10.92
N ILE A 400 -11.68 -13.98 9.60
CA ILE A 400 -11.20 -15.06 8.73
C ILE A 400 -9.72 -15.36 8.97
N GLY A 401 -8.89 -14.32 9.18
CA GLY A 401 -7.46 -14.48 9.47
C GLY A 401 -7.17 -15.30 10.72
N ASP A 402 -8.07 -15.26 11.70
CA ASP A 402 -7.96 -16.05 12.95
C ASP A 402 -8.32 -17.53 12.75
N PHE A 403 -8.96 -17.91 11.63
CA PHE A 403 -9.36 -19.28 11.28
C PHE A 403 -8.47 -19.97 10.24
N LEU A 404 -7.52 -19.27 9.63
CA LEU A 404 -6.57 -19.77 8.62
C LEU A 404 -5.21 -20.08 9.22
#